data_e0a169799645d823b97ae8a1d192b46c
#
_entry.id   e0a169799645d823b97ae8a1d192b46c
#
_cell.length_a   1.000
_cell.length_b   1.000
_cell.length_c   1.000
_cell.angle_alpha   90.00
_cell.angle_beta   90.00
_cell.angle_gamma   90.00
#
_symmetry.space_group_name_H-M   'P 1'
#
loop_
_entity.id
_entity.type
_entity.pdbx_description
1 polymer ?
#
loop_
_entity_poly.entity_id
_entity_poly.type
_entity_poly.pdbx_seq_one_letter_code
_entity_poly.pdbx_strand_id
1 'polypeptide(L)'
;VTGVQTCALPICCHTEMLVDSYVDLFNAGKLSAGKGPDDKKAVYAFAGGTKKLYDFIHNNPLCYIAPVDYVNDIHVIRSIDNFYSVNSCIQLDLYGQVCSESAGYQHVSGTGGQLDFVMGAYLSKGGKSFICTPSTRQLKSGELETLIKPGLTPGSIVTTPRMSTHYIATEYGAANLKGKSTWERAEKLINIAHPQFRDELIKEAEKMGIWTKTSKISL
;
A
#
# COMPACT_ATOMS: atom_id res chain seq x y z
N VAL A 1 -6.53 9.83 1.60
CA VAL A 1 -6.71 8.40 1.90
C VAL A 1 -7.56 8.29 3.14
N THR A 2 -8.86 8.21 2.95
CA THR A 2 -9.82 8.17 4.05
C THR A 2 -10.79 7.07 3.73
N GLY A 3 -10.70 5.97 4.39
CA GLY A 3 -11.64 4.89 4.18
C GLY A 3 -11.39 3.61 4.96
N VAL A 4 -10.52 3.64 5.94
CA VAL A 4 -10.47 2.54 6.90
C VAL A 4 -11.59 2.80 7.90
N GLN A 5 -12.80 2.35 7.61
CA GLN A 5 -13.82 2.17 8.63
C GLN A 5 -13.32 1.08 9.58
N THR A 6 -12.65 1.50 10.63
CA THR A 6 -12.31 0.62 11.74
C THR A 6 -13.56 0.38 12.57
N CYS A 7 -14.33 -0.64 12.22
CA CYS A 7 -15.32 -1.16 13.14
C CYS A 7 -14.58 -1.67 14.39
N ALA A 8 -14.69 -0.95 15.47
CA ALA A 8 -14.73 -1.43 16.84
C ALA A 8 -13.47 -1.51 17.69
N LEU A 9 -12.28 -1.80 17.24
CA LEU A 9 -11.14 -1.91 18.17
C LEU A 9 -10.16 -0.75 18.00
N PRO A 10 -9.64 -0.17 19.10
CA PRO A 10 -8.55 0.80 19.02
C PRO A 10 -7.34 0.19 18.32
N ILE A 11 -6.78 0.93 17.36
CA ILE A 11 -5.57 0.55 16.65
C ILE A 11 -4.34 1.12 17.32
N CYS A 12 -3.19 0.46 17.16
CA CYS A 12 -1.90 0.97 17.57
C CYS A 12 -1.19 1.60 16.37
N CYS A 13 -0.33 2.58 16.62
CA CYS A 13 0.41 3.27 15.58
C CYS A 13 1.90 2.91 15.66
N HIS A 14 2.42 2.36 14.55
CA HIS A 14 3.85 2.24 14.26
C HIS A 14 4.01 2.55 12.77
N THR A 15 4.57 3.70 12.43
CA THR A 15 4.58 4.22 11.05
C THR A 15 5.86 5.00 10.77
N GLU A 16 6.34 5.01 9.54
CA GLU A 16 7.45 5.88 9.14
C GLU A 16 7.03 7.36 9.27
N MET A 17 5.94 7.75 8.61
CA MET A 17 5.42 9.11 8.62
C MET A 17 4.11 9.20 9.40
N LEU A 18 4.09 10.02 10.46
CA LEU A 18 2.86 10.37 11.16
C LEU A 18 2.14 11.51 10.42
N VAL A 19 0.84 11.39 10.24
CA VAL A 19 0.01 12.35 9.48
C VAL A 19 -1.25 12.78 10.25
N ASP A 20 -1.92 13.84 9.81
CA ASP A 20 -3.10 14.42 10.48
C ASP A 20 -4.20 13.41 10.80
N SER A 21 -4.41 12.39 9.97
CA SER A 21 -5.43 11.37 10.18
C SER A 21 -5.26 10.58 11.49
N TYR A 22 -4.04 10.47 12.02
CA TYR A 22 -3.82 9.85 13.33
C TYR A 22 -4.37 10.70 14.48
N VAL A 23 -4.35 12.02 14.34
CA VAL A 23 -4.97 12.93 15.31
C VAL A 23 -6.49 12.74 15.31
N ASP A 24 -7.09 12.57 14.13
CA ASP A 24 -8.52 12.30 14.01
C ASP A 24 -8.92 10.96 14.64
N LEU A 25 -8.10 9.92 14.40
CA LEU A 25 -8.30 8.61 15.03
C LEU A 25 -8.15 8.67 16.55
N PHE A 26 -7.19 9.44 17.06
CA PHE A 26 -7.01 9.66 18.49
C PHE A 26 -8.22 10.35 19.10
N ASN A 27 -8.66 11.46 18.53
CA ASN A 27 -9.82 12.23 18.99
C ASN A 27 -11.13 11.41 18.94
N ALA A 28 -11.22 10.50 17.99
CA ALA A 28 -12.35 9.56 17.89
C ALA A 28 -12.26 8.37 18.86
N GLY A 29 -11.22 8.31 19.71
CA GLY A 29 -10.99 7.18 20.63
C GLY A 29 -10.64 5.87 19.93
N LYS A 30 -10.14 5.93 18.66
CA LYS A 30 -9.79 4.77 17.84
C LYS A 30 -8.29 4.46 17.82
N LEU A 31 -7.47 5.35 18.35
CA LEU A 31 -6.05 5.12 18.55
C LEU A 31 -5.80 4.76 20.01
N SER A 32 -5.31 3.58 20.28
CA SER A 32 -4.87 3.15 21.61
C SER A 32 -3.36 3.11 21.69
N ALA A 33 -2.87 3.06 22.90
CA ALA A 33 -1.50 2.76 23.20
C ALA A 33 -1.15 1.32 22.82
N GLY A 34 0.04 1.12 22.28
CA GLY A 34 0.53 0.07 21.45
C GLY A 34 0.45 -1.38 21.91
N LYS A 35 0.69 -2.21 20.92
CA LYS A 35 1.14 -3.60 21.04
C LYS A 35 2.58 -3.64 20.54
N GLY A 36 3.41 -4.44 21.17
CA GLY A 36 4.79 -4.64 20.72
C GLY A 36 5.83 -4.06 21.68
N PRO A 37 7.08 -3.91 21.24
CA PRO A 37 8.20 -3.52 22.11
C PRO A 37 8.02 -2.12 22.75
N ASP A 38 7.31 -1.23 22.07
CA ASP A 38 7.02 0.15 22.54
C ASP A 38 5.59 0.28 23.07
N ASP A 39 5.21 -0.60 23.98
CA ASP A 39 3.87 -0.62 24.55
C ASP A 39 3.45 0.79 25.03
N LYS A 40 2.23 1.17 24.67
CA LYS A 40 1.61 2.47 24.98
C LYS A 40 2.16 3.70 24.23
N LYS A 41 2.85 3.52 23.11
CA LYS A 41 3.35 4.63 22.27
C LYS A 41 2.82 4.58 20.84
N ALA A 42 2.61 5.76 20.26
CA ALA A 42 2.50 5.95 18.82
C ALA A 42 3.92 6.20 18.29
N VAL A 43 4.49 5.20 17.63
CA VAL A 43 5.89 5.20 17.18
C VAL A 43 5.96 5.71 15.74
N TYR A 44 6.88 6.63 15.47
CA TYR A 44 7.09 7.17 14.11
C TYR A 44 8.51 7.71 13.93
N ALA A 45 8.97 7.75 12.67
CA ALA A 45 10.30 8.28 12.33
C ALA A 45 10.27 9.79 12.10
N PHE A 46 9.23 10.30 11.45
CA PHE A 46 9.02 11.74 11.24
C PHE A 46 7.53 12.05 11.11
N ALA A 47 7.18 13.33 11.15
CA ALA A 47 5.81 13.80 11.03
C ALA A 47 5.67 14.75 9.83
N GLY A 48 4.59 14.60 9.09
CA GLY A 48 4.24 15.48 7.96
C GLY A 48 2.75 15.78 7.95
N GLY A 49 2.38 17.04 8.18
CA GLY A 49 0.98 17.43 8.23
C GLY A 49 0.78 18.92 8.51
N THR A 50 -0.40 19.26 8.99
CA THR A 50 -0.79 20.62 9.34
C THR A 50 -0.39 20.98 10.79
N LYS A 51 -0.64 22.23 11.18
CA LYS A 51 -0.45 22.70 12.57
C LYS A 51 -1.15 21.79 13.59
N LYS A 52 -2.30 21.22 13.23
CA LYS A 52 -3.05 20.26 14.06
C LYS A 52 -2.18 19.06 14.51
N LEU A 53 -1.40 18.49 13.58
CA LEU A 53 -0.50 17.38 13.89
C LEU A 53 0.62 17.84 14.80
N TYR A 54 1.26 18.96 14.50
CA TYR A 54 2.38 19.48 15.30
C TYR A 54 1.97 19.89 16.71
N ASP A 55 0.78 20.47 16.88
CA ASP A 55 0.20 20.75 18.20
C ASP A 55 -0.07 19.45 18.98
N PHE A 56 -0.55 18.40 18.29
CA PHE A 56 -0.81 17.09 18.90
C PHE A 56 0.45 16.40 19.39
N ILE A 57 1.54 16.43 18.61
CA ILE A 57 2.79 15.75 19.00
C ILE A 57 3.61 16.54 20.03
N HIS A 58 3.35 17.85 20.16
CA HIS A 58 4.10 18.71 21.07
C HIS A 58 3.92 18.28 22.52
N ASN A 59 5.01 17.88 23.18
CA ASN A 59 5.02 17.42 24.57
C ASN A 59 3.98 16.31 24.90
N ASN A 60 3.58 15.53 23.90
CA ASN A 60 2.59 14.46 24.09
C ASN A 60 3.30 13.14 24.46
N PRO A 61 3.12 12.62 25.69
CA PRO A 61 3.79 11.40 26.14
C PRO A 61 3.36 10.14 25.38
N LEU A 62 2.25 10.18 24.64
CA LEU A 62 1.83 9.09 23.74
C LEU A 62 2.72 9.01 22.51
N CYS A 63 3.28 10.13 22.04
CA CYS A 63 4.06 10.22 20.82
C CYS A 63 5.52 9.87 21.09
N TYR A 64 6.08 8.96 20.28
CA TYR A 64 7.46 8.53 20.38
C TYR A 64 8.12 8.61 19.01
N ILE A 65 8.95 9.62 18.80
CA ILE A 65 9.80 9.72 17.62
C ILE A 65 11.05 8.84 17.84
N ALA A 66 11.31 7.95 16.92
CA ALA A 66 12.44 7.03 16.97
C ALA A 66 13.25 7.09 15.67
N PRO A 67 14.54 6.68 15.68
CA PRO A 67 15.34 6.60 14.46
C PRO A 67 14.70 5.71 13.39
N VAL A 68 14.89 6.08 12.13
CA VAL A 68 14.27 5.38 11.00
C VAL A 68 14.73 3.93 10.85
N ASP A 69 15.98 3.64 11.22
CA ASP A 69 16.55 2.29 11.24
C ASP A 69 15.86 1.37 12.26
N TYR A 70 15.28 1.93 13.31
CA TYR A 70 14.43 1.19 14.24
C TYR A 70 12.98 1.10 13.74
N VAL A 71 12.40 2.23 13.32
CA VAL A 71 10.99 2.29 12.92
C VAL A 71 10.71 1.42 11.68
N ASN A 72 11.65 1.40 10.72
CA ASN A 72 11.54 0.64 9.48
C ASN A 72 12.18 -0.76 9.60
N ASP A 73 12.69 -1.15 10.75
CA ASP A 73 13.25 -2.50 10.93
C ASP A 73 12.18 -3.57 10.72
N ILE A 74 12.39 -4.41 9.74
CA ILE A 74 11.49 -5.53 9.42
C ILE A 74 11.30 -6.46 10.63
N HIS A 75 12.32 -6.66 11.46
CA HIS A 75 12.21 -7.50 12.67
C HIS A 75 11.36 -6.85 13.75
N VAL A 76 11.44 -5.53 13.91
CA VAL A 76 10.57 -4.76 14.82
C VAL A 76 9.12 -4.85 14.33
N ILE A 77 8.88 -4.52 13.06
CA ILE A 77 7.54 -4.53 12.47
C ILE A 77 6.90 -5.94 12.56
N ARG A 78 7.63 -6.99 12.18
CA ARG A 78 7.12 -8.38 12.23
C ARG A 78 6.81 -8.88 13.64
N SER A 79 7.45 -8.31 14.66
CA SER A 79 7.19 -8.69 16.06
C SER A 79 5.84 -8.23 16.58
N ILE A 80 5.20 -7.29 15.88
CA ILE A 80 3.89 -6.75 16.21
C ILE A 80 2.81 -7.61 15.55
N ASP A 81 2.08 -8.39 16.32
CA ASP A 81 0.99 -9.24 15.81
C ASP A 81 -0.12 -8.41 15.16
N ASN A 82 -0.69 -8.93 14.07
CA ASN A 82 -1.73 -8.29 13.27
C ASN A 82 -1.31 -6.90 12.76
N PHE A 83 -0.08 -6.77 12.30
CA PHE A 83 0.41 -5.54 11.71
C PHE A 83 -0.22 -5.31 10.32
N TYR A 84 -0.82 -4.14 10.12
CA TYR A 84 -1.40 -3.74 8.84
C TYR A 84 -0.60 -2.57 8.27
N SER A 85 0.16 -2.80 7.21
CA SER A 85 0.81 -1.72 6.48
C SER A 85 -0.09 -1.21 5.36
N VAL A 86 -0.17 0.11 5.22
CA VAL A 86 -0.93 0.77 4.15
C VAL A 86 -0.02 1.76 3.44
N ASN A 87 0.27 1.48 2.18
CA ASN A 87 1.12 2.31 1.33
C ASN A 87 0.35 2.67 0.05
N SER A 88 0.80 3.68 -0.67
CA SER A 88 0.29 4.04 -1.99
C SER A 88 1.30 3.74 -3.08
N CYS A 89 0.87 3.73 -4.33
CA CYS A 89 1.77 3.61 -5.48
C CYS A 89 1.38 4.57 -6.62
N ILE A 90 2.31 4.75 -7.55
CA ILE A 90 2.11 5.53 -8.77
C ILE A 90 1.46 4.65 -9.84
N GLN A 91 1.91 3.41 -9.98
CA GLN A 91 1.37 2.41 -10.90
C GLN A 91 1.77 0.99 -10.46
N LEU A 92 1.06 0.01 -10.98
CA LEU A 92 1.39 -1.41 -10.82
C LEU A 92 1.06 -2.17 -12.11
N ASP A 93 1.62 -3.37 -12.27
CA ASP A 93 1.39 -4.19 -13.46
C ASP A 93 0.64 -5.49 -13.15
N LEU A 94 0.25 -6.20 -14.22
CA LEU A 94 -0.50 -7.47 -14.12
C LEU A 94 0.28 -8.61 -13.46
N TYR A 95 1.60 -8.50 -13.34
CA TYR A 95 2.41 -9.42 -12.56
C TYR A 95 2.35 -9.14 -11.04
N GLY A 96 1.88 -7.93 -10.67
CA GLY A 96 1.85 -7.44 -9.28
C GLY A 96 3.15 -6.76 -8.86
N GLN A 97 3.97 -6.28 -9.80
CA GLN A 97 5.07 -5.37 -9.52
C GLN A 97 4.52 -3.98 -9.24
N VAL A 98 5.05 -3.30 -8.24
CA VAL A 98 4.56 -2.00 -7.78
C VAL A 98 5.65 -0.94 -7.93
N CYS A 99 5.33 0.16 -8.58
CA CYS A 99 6.18 1.33 -8.71
C CYS A 99 5.59 2.49 -7.91
N SER A 100 6.35 3.01 -6.94
CA SER A 100 5.92 4.11 -6.06
C SER A 100 6.85 5.33 -6.13
N GLU A 101 7.95 5.26 -6.87
CA GLU A 101 9.02 6.26 -6.84
C GLU A 101 9.33 6.91 -8.18
N SER A 102 8.77 6.38 -9.28
CA SER A 102 9.02 6.94 -10.61
C SER A 102 7.81 6.86 -11.55
N ALA A 103 7.79 7.74 -12.54
CA ALA A 103 6.87 7.69 -13.68
C ALA A 103 7.72 7.55 -14.95
N GLY A 104 7.93 6.31 -15.41
CA GLY A 104 8.95 6.02 -16.41
C GLY A 104 10.33 6.38 -15.88
N TYR A 105 11.12 7.08 -16.67
CA TYR A 105 12.46 7.55 -16.30
C TYR A 105 12.46 8.75 -15.34
N GLN A 106 11.31 9.36 -15.08
CA GLN A 106 11.22 10.50 -14.19
C GLN A 106 11.08 10.04 -12.74
N HIS A 107 12.09 10.31 -11.92
CA HIS A 107 12.01 10.14 -10.48
C HIS A 107 11.02 11.13 -9.85
N VAL A 108 10.19 10.64 -8.94
CA VAL A 108 9.22 11.42 -8.16
C VAL A 108 9.65 11.49 -6.71
N SER A 109 10.18 10.38 -6.19
CA SER A 109 10.65 10.27 -4.80
C SER A 109 11.77 9.23 -4.70
N GLY A 110 12.38 9.10 -3.52
CA GLY A 110 13.19 7.94 -3.17
C GLY A 110 12.32 6.72 -2.82
N THR A 111 12.98 5.61 -2.46
CA THR A 111 12.32 4.35 -2.11
C THR A 111 11.46 4.45 -0.86
N GLY A 112 11.85 5.29 0.13
CA GLY A 112 11.25 5.31 1.46
C GLY A 112 11.26 3.94 2.13
N GLY A 113 10.46 3.77 3.17
CA GLY A 113 10.30 2.52 3.90
C GLY A 113 9.20 1.59 3.38
N GLN A 114 8.66 1.82 2.17
CA GLN A 114 7.53 1.03 1.68
C GLN A 114 7.82 -0.48 1.72
N LEU A 115 8.99 -0.92 1.22
CA LEU A 115 9.32 -2.34 1.18
C LEU A 115 9.51 -2.92 2.59
N ASP A 116 10.11 -2.16 3.51
CA ASP A 116 10.32 -2.58 4.90
C ASP A 116 8.98 -2.87 5.58
N PHE A 117 8.02 -1.95 5.48
CA PHE A 117 6.68 -2.11 6.03
C PHE A 117 5.88 -3.22 5.34
N VAL A 118 6.00 -3.36 4.02
CA VAL A 118 5.38 -4.46 3.27
C VAL A 118 5.90 -5.80 3.77
N MET A 119 7.22 -5.95 3.87
CA MET A 119 7.86 -7.20 4.33
C MET A 119 7.57 -7.49 5.80
N GLY A 120 7.69 -6.49 6.67
CA GLY A 120 7.38 -6.62 8.09
C GLY A 120 5.94 -7.06 8.32
N ALA A 121 4.97 -6.42 7.66
CA ALA A 121 3.56 -6.79 7.72
C ALA A 121 3.28 -8.18 7.12
N TYR A 122 3.97 -8.53 6.03
CA TYR A 122 3.84 -9.87 5.40
C TYR A 122 4.30 -10.99 6.33
N LEU A 123 5.33 -10.74 7.15
CA LEU A 123 5.92 -11.70 8.09
C LEU A 123 5.29 -11.66 9.48
N SER A 124 4.55 -10.61 9.82
CA SER A 124 3.82 -10.48 11.09
C SER A 124 2.74 -11.57 11.19
N LYS A 125 2.58 -12.14 12.38
CA LYS A 125 1.52 -13.12 12.64
C LYS A 125 0.15 -12.46 12.50
N GLY A 126 -0.64 -12.91 11.50
CA GLY A 126 -1.93 -12.30 11.16
C GLY A 126 -1.83 -10.97 10.43
N GLY A 127 -0.62 -10.51 10.11
CA GLY A 127 -0.37 -9.24 9.44
C GLY A 127 -0.78 -9.24 7.97
N LYS A 128 -1.00 -8.04 7.44
CA LYS A 128 -1.37 -7.81 6.04
C LYS A 128 -0.74 -6.52 5.53
N SER A 129 -0.29 -6.54 4.29
CA SER A 129 0.19 -5.34 3.59
C SER A 129 -0.80 -4.96 2.50
N PHE A 130 -1.17 -3.70 2.46
CA PHE A 130 -2.04 -3.11 1.45
C PHE A 130 -1.29 -2.03 0.67
N ILE A 131 -1.33 -2.14 -0.65
CA ILE A 131 -0.98 -1.05 -1.56
C ILE A 131 -2.30 -0.49 -2.10
N CYS A 132 -2.59 0.75 -1.74
CA CYS A 132 -3.85 1.43 -2.11
C CYS A 132 -3.57 2.47 -3.20
N THR A 133 -4.31 2.41 -4.29
CA THR A 133 -4.19 3.37 -5.40
C THR A 133 -5.55 3.59 -6.06
N PRO A 134 -5.85 4.79 -6.57
CA PRO A 134 -6.93 4.93 -7.51
C PRO A 134 -6.71 4.01 -8.71
N SER A 135 -7.77 3.48 -9.29
CA SER A 135 -7.63 2.65 -10.50
C SER A 135 -7.20 3.45 -11.73
N THR A 136 -7.47 4.76 -11.71
CA THR A 136 -7.15 5.69 -12.80
C THR A 136 -6.63 7.02 -12.27
N ARG A 137 -5.98 7.78 -13.15
CA ARG A 137 -5.72 9.21 -12.99
C ARG A 137 -6.21 10.00 -14.18
N GLN A 138 -6.55 11.25 -13.98
CA GLN A 138 -6.85 12.17 -15.07
C GLN A 138 -5.57 12.85 -15.54
N LEU A 139 -5.32 12.77 -16.85
CA LEU A 139 -4.21 13.48 -17.51
C LEU A 139 -4.55 14.96 -17.69
N LYS A 140 -3.53 15.79 -17.97
CA LYS A 140 -3.74 17.20 -18.31
C LYS A 140 -4.60 17.41 -19.55
N SER A 141 -4.67 16.43 -20.45
CA SER A 141 -5.56 16.41 -21.61
C SER A 141 -7.04 16.23 -21.26
N GLY A 142 -7.35 15.83 -20.02
CA GLY A 142 -8.69 15.44 -19.60
C GLY A 142 -8.98 13.95 -19.74
N GLU A 143 -8.12 13.20 -20.42
CA GLU A 143 -8.26 11.75 -20.60
C GLU A 143 -7.98 10.99 -19.30
N LEU A 144 -8.65 9.85 -19.14
CA LEU A 144 -8.36 8.91 -18.05
C LEU A 144 -7.25 7.95 -18.47
N GLU A 145 -6.32 7.71 -17.56
CA GLU A 145 -5.27 6.72 -17.69
C GLU A 145 -5.39 5.69 -16.57
N THR A 146 -5.36 4.40 -16.90
CA THR A 146 -5.34 3.35 -15.88
C THR A 146 -3.98 3.31 -15.17
N LEU A 147 -4.00 3.09 -13.84
CA LEU A 147 -2.79 2.89 -13.04
C LEU A 147 -2.43 1.40 -12.85
N ILE A 148 -3.34 0.51 -13.25
CA ILE A 148 -3.05 -0.92 -13.42
C ILE A 148 -2.65 -1.10 -14.88
N LYS A 149 -1.38 -1.43 -15.12
CA LYS A 149 -0.77 -1.51 -16.46
C LYS A 149 -0.58 -2.97 -16.87
N PRO A 150 -0.52 -3.30 -18.16
CA PRO A 150 -0.06 -4.63 -18.60
C PRO A 150 1.34 -4.95 -18.08
N GLY A 151 2.29 -4.08 -18.31
CA GLY A 151 3.62 -4.01 -17.72
C GLY A 151 3.89 -2.59 -17.23
N LEU A 152 4.81 -2.42 -16.30
CA LEU A 152 5.18 -1.07 -15.84
C LEU A 152 5.64 -0.21 -17.02
N THR A 153 5.35 1.07 -16.98
CA THR A 153 5.85 2.03 -17.98
C THR A 153 7.38 1.89 -18.10
N PRO A 154 7.94 1.79 -19.33
CA PRO A 154 9.37 1.64 -19.52
C PRO A 154 10.19 2.67 -18.74
N GLY A 155 11.23 2.19 -18.05
CA GLY A 155 12.07 3.02 -17.18
C GLY A 155 11.56 3.16 -15.74
N SER A 156 10.36 2.66 -15.43
CA SER A 156 9.84 2.70 -14.05
C SER A 156 10.60 1.75 -13.14
N ILE A 157 10.83 2.20 -11.91
CA ILE A 157 11.55 1.46 -10.88
C ILE A 157 10.56 0.64 -10.05
N VAL A 158 10.88 -0.64 -9.83
CA VAL A 158 10.08 -1.53 -8.99
C VAL A 158 10.40 -1.24 -7.52
N THR A 159 9.48 -0.60 -6.82
CA THR A 159 9.60 -0.31 -5.38
C THR A 159 9.24 -1.53 -4.53
N THR A 160 8.16 -2.23 -4.89
CA THR A 160 7.78 -3.49 -4.25
C THR A 160 7.76 -4.61 -5.28
N PRO A 161 8.65 -5.62 -5.15
CA PRO A 161 8.69 -6.74 -6.07
C PRO A 161 7.46 -7.63 -5.95
N ARG A 162 7.06 -8.27 -7.06
CA ARG A 162 5.85 -9.09 -7.15
C ARG A 162 5.71 -10.17 -6.07
N MET A 163 6.84 -10.68 -5.59
CA MET A 163 6.85 -11.73 -4.55
C MET A 163 6.43 -11.21 -3.18
N SER A 164 6.61 -9.92 -2.92
CA SER A 164 6.30 -9.29 -1.64
C SER A 164 4.92 -8.63 -1.62
N THR A 165 4.33 -8.38 -2.80
CA THR A 165 3.00 -7.76 -2.90
C THR A 165 1.92 -8.68 -2.35
N HIS A 166 1.17 -8.20 -1.34
CA HIS A 166 0.14 -8.96 -0.65
C HIS A 166 -1.27 -8.58 -1.11
N TYR A 167 -1.75 -7.41 -0.73
CA TYR A 167 -3.04 -6.87 -1.19
C TYR A 167 -2.84 -5.62 -2.02
N ILE A 168 -3.58 -5.53 -3.12
CA ILE A 168 -3.80 -4.29 -3.87
C ILE A 168 -5.25 -3.88 -3.66
N ALA A 169 -5.48 -2.60 -3.37
CA ALA A 169 -6.83 -2.06 -3.20
C ALA A 169 -7.04 -0.83 -4.09
N THR A 170 -8.19 -0.80 -4.74
CA THR A 170 -8.71 0.35 -5.50
C THR A 170 -10.12 0.67 -5.03
N GLU A 171 -10.75 1.66 -5.62
CA GLU A 171 -12.17 1.97 -5.38
C GLU A 171 -13.13 0.85 -5.84
N TYR A 172 -12.64 -0.10 -6.65
CA TYR A 172 -13.42 -1.26 -7.14
C TYR A 172 -13.23 -2.52 -6.30
N GLY A 173 -12.41 -2.47 -5.25
CA GLY A 173 -12.22 -3.60 -4.34
C GLY A 173 -10.77 -3.88 -3.99
N ALA A 174 -10.52 -5.06 -3.42
CA ALA A 174 -9.19 -5.50 -3.00
C ALA A 174 -8.85 -6.89 -3.55
N ALA A 175 -7.64 -7.03 -4.07
CA ALA A 175 -7.09 -8.26 -4.63
C ALA A 175 -5.98 -8.81 -3.73
N ASN A 176 -6.15 -10.03 -3.22
CA ASN A 176 -5.08 -10.76 -2.53
C ASN A 176 -4.22 -11.50 -3.55
N LEU A 177 -2.93 -11.13 -3.64
CA LEU A 177 -1.96 -11.69 -4.58
C LEU A 177 -1.02 -12.71 -3.95
N LYS A 178 -1.05 -12.88 -2.62
CA LYS A 178 -0.19 -13.83 -1.90
C LYS A 178 -0.48 -15.25 -2.32
N GLY A 179 0.55 -15.98 -2.73
CA GLY A 179 0.43 -17.39 -3.15
C GLY A 179 -0.31 -17.61 -4.48
N LYS A 180 -0.52 -16.54 -5.28
CA LYS A 180 -1.22 -16.62 -6.55
C LYS A 180 -0.26 -16.80 -7.72
N SER A 181 -0.69 -17.63 -8.69
CA SER A 181 -0.03 -17.78 -9.97
C SER A 181 -0.08 -16.48 -10.79
N THR A 182 0.71 -16.40 -11.85
CA THR A 182 0.76 -15.18 -12.68
C THR A 182 -0.61 -14.86 -13.29
N TRP A 183 -1.33 -15.85 -13.80
CA TRP A 183 -2.64 -15.64 -14.41
C TRP A 183 -3.71 -15.28 -13.36
N GLU A 184 -3.71 -15.90 -12.16
CA GLU A 184 -4.62 -15.52 -11.07
C GLU A 184 -4.38 -14.08 -10.59
N ARG A 185 -3.11 -13.62 -10.60
CA ARG A 185 -2.77 -12.22 -10.26
C ARG A 185 -3.38 -11.26 -11.28
N ALA A 186 -3.16 -11.52 -12.56
CA ALA A 186 -3.70 -10.70 -13.64
C ALA A 186 -5.22 -10.62 -13.59
N GLU A 187 -5.92 -11.76 -13.44
CA GLU A 187 -7.37 -11.79 -13.27
C GLU A 187 -7.84 -10.92 -12.11
N LYS A 188 -7.26 -11.11 -10.92
CA LYS A 188 -7.64 -10.36 -9.72
C LYS A 188 -7.39 -8.86 -9.86
N LEU A 189 -6.31 -8.46 -10.51
CA LEU A 189 -5.97 -7.06 -10.75
C LEU A 189 -6.90 -6.43 -11.79
N ILE A 190 -7.24 -7.16 -12.84
CA ILE A 190 -8.22 -6.71 -13.84
C ILE A 190 -9.59 -6.49 -13.21
N ASN A 191 -10.02 -7.37 -12.29
CA ASN A 191 -11.30 -7.25 -11.60
C ASN A 191 -11.40 -6.00 -10.72
N ILE A 192 -10.30 -5.47 -10.22
CA ILE A 192 -10.26 -4.22 -9.44
C ILE A 192 -9.81 -3.01 -10.27
N ALA A 193 -9.58 -3.17 -11.57
CA ALA A 193 -9.33 -2.07 -12.49
C ALA A 193 -10.63 -1.32 -12.82
N HIS A 194 -10.49 -0.08 -13.28
CA HIS A 194 -11.64 0.69 -13.78
C HIS A 194 -12.32 -0.06 -14.95
N PRO A 195 -13.65 -0.19 -14.95
CA PRO A 195 -14.38 -1.02 -15.93
C PRO A 195 -14.03 -0.71 -17.39
N GLN A 196 -13.83 0.57 -17.73
CA GLN A 196 -13.46 1.02 -19.08
C GLN A 196 -12.19 0.36 -19.63
N PHE A 197 -11.26 -0.05 -18.78
CA PHE A 197 -9.94 -0.58 -19.19
C PHE A 197 -9.83 -2.10 -19.09
N ARG A 198 -10.84 -2.80 -18.54
CA ARG A 198 -10.76 -4.25 -18.28
C ARG A 198 -10.58 -5.06 -19.57
N ASP A 199 -11.34 -4.76 -20.60
CA ASP A 199 -11.26 -5.48 -21.90
C ASP A 199 -9.91 -5.28 -22.57
N GLU A 200 -9.33 -4.08 -22.46
CA GLU A 200 -7.99 -3.79 -22.95
C GLU A 200 -6.94 -4.58 -22.18
N LEU A 201 -7.01 -4.58 -20.85
CA LEU A 201 -6.09 -5.33 -20.00
C LEU A 201 -6.17 -6.84 -20.24
N ILE A 202 -7.36 -7.40 -20.53
CA ILE A 202 -7.53 -8.80 -20.91
C ILE A 202 -6.78 -9.09 -22.22
N LYS A 203 -6.98 -8.26 -23.25
CA LYS A 203 -6.30 -8.41 -24.55
C LYS A 203 -4.78 -8.33 -24.43
N GLU A 204 -4.29 -7.39 -23.63
CA GLU A 204 -2.85 -7.25 -23.37
C GLU A 204 -2.30 -8.47 -22.61
N ALA A 205 -3.01 -8.97 -21.60
CA ALA A 205 -2.60 -10.19 -20.89
C ALA A 205 -2.55 -11.42 -21.81
N GLU A 206 -3.46 -11.52 -22.79
CA GLU A 206 -3.44 -12.57 -23.84
C GLU A 206 -2.19 -12.42 -24.73
N LYS A 207 -1.86 -11.20 -25.19
CA LYS A 207 -0.66 -10.94 -25.99
C LYS A 207 0.63 -11.24 -25.22
N MET A 208 0.64 -10.98 -23.92
CA MET A 208 1.77 -11.28 -23.02
C MET A 208 1.90 -12.78 -22.71
N GLY A 209 0.94 -13.61 -23.12
CA GLY A 209 0.92 -15.04 -22.82
C GLY A 209 0.72 -15.36 -21.34
N ILE A 210 0.14 -14.44 -20.56
CA ILE A 210 -0.15 -14.66 -19.12
C ILE A 210 -1.13 -15.81 -18.95
N TRP A 211 -2.11 -15.92 -19.85
CA TRP A 211 -3.01 -17.09 -19.94
C TRP A 211 -3.20 -17.53 -21.38
N THR A 212 -3.58 -18.79 -21.53
CA THR A 212 -3.99 -19.39 -22.79
C THR A 212 -5.50 -19.62 -22.77
N LYS A 213 -6.07 -20.11 -23.88
CA LYS A 213 -7.50 -20.47 -23.95
C LYS A 213 -7.93 -21.46 -22.86
N THR A 214 -7.00 -22.32 -22.41
CA THR A 214 -7.27 -23.35 -21.37
C THR A 214 -7.19 -22.82 -19.95
N SER A 215 -6.55 -21.67 -19.72
CA SER A 215 -6.44 -21.01 -18.40
C SER A 215 -7.34 -19.77 -18.28
N LYS A 216 -8.10 -19.49 -19.34
CA LYS A 216 -9.02 -18.36 -19.35
C LYS A 216 -10.22 -18.67 -18.47
N ILE A 217 -10.40 -17.85 -17.44
CA ILE A 217 -11.62 -17.87 -16.64
C ILE A 217 -12.64 -17.02 -17.37
N SER A 218 -13.85 -17.54 -17.53
CA SER A 218 -14.99 -16.74 -17.95
C SER A 218 -15.30 -15.74 -16.85
N LEU A 219 -15.04 -14.48 -17.13
CA LEU A 219 -15.41 -13.35 -16.29
C LEU A 219 -16.91 -13.10 -16.33
#